data_91612fd75cff9668df248c52e4f0661f
#
_entry.id   91612fd75cff9668df248c52e4f0661f
#
_cell.length_a   1.000
_cell.length_b   1.000
_cell.length_c   1.000
_cell.angle_alpha   90.00
_cell.angle_beta   90.00
_cell.angle_gamma   90.00
#
_symmetry.space_group_name_H-M   'P 1'
#
loop_
_entity.id
_entity.type
_entity.pdbx_description
1 polymer ?
#
loop_
_entity_poly.entity_id
_entity_poly.type
_entity_poly.pdbx_seq_one_letter_code
_entity_poly.pdbx_strand_id
1 'polypeptide(L)'
;MAYAERQYAQHRAAALSALDKAAQTLREGTVESLMPSVQELCQLVDASVNPLAIVKDSAACTFSRSLRDFLDTYREGKRTNGRKQARYERQVRKAQRSRKADYTVAAASTIDLDLVKENMLGLIDRLRTHYAELAQQEVTDDQTVRAQRLMEYLKENASGMVMKITKQAAKNKALKLMEEVGISEPRKRYRQYPFEFSGGMRQRIVIAIALAANPDVLICDEPTTALDVTIQAQILELINRLKAQRNLSIIFITHDLGVVANMADRIAVMYAGKIVEYGTAEEVFYSPAHPYTWALLSSMPDLETKEKLEAIPGTPPNMIYPPKGDAFADRNRYAMKIDFEQQPPAFPITETHWAATWLLHPDAPHVDPPKVVTERIAKMKARVGGEANA
;
A
#
# COMPACT_ATOMS: atom_id res chain seq x y z
N MET A 1 -17.37 16.18 30.28
CA MET A 1 -16.38 15.31 29.61
C MET A 1 -16.06 14.06 30.44
N ALA A 2 -15.55 14.14 31.66
CA ALA A 2 -15.21 12.94 32.46
C ALA A 2 -16.39 11.94 32.70
N TYR A 3 -17.60 12.43 32.81
CA TYR A 3 -18.80 11.56 32.93
C TYR A 3 -19.08 10.81 31.61
N ALA A 4 -19.01 11.50 30.51
CA ALA A 4 -19.21 10.86 29.20
C ALA A 4 -18.10 9.83 28.87
N GLU A 5 -16.84 10.11 29.19
CA GLU A 5 -15.76 9.15 29.01
C GLU A 5 -15.90 7.89 29.88
N ARG A 6 -16.33 8.01 31.12
CA ARG A 6 -16.65 6.86 31.98
C ARG A 6 -17.79 6.02 31.40
N GLN A 7 -18.79 6.67 30.83
CA GLN A 7 -19.92 5.99 30.20
C GLN A 7 -19.47 5.22 28.96
N TYR A 8 -18.65 5.85 28.10
CA TYR A 8 -18.10 5.16 26.91
C TYR A 8 -17.07 4.07 27.26
N ALA A 9 -16.33 4.22 28.38
CA ALA A 9 -15.47 3.15 28.90
C ALA A 9 -16.30 1.93 29.35
N GLN A 10 -17.46 2.13 29.99
CA GLN A 10 -18.37 1.05 30.32
C GLN A 10 -18.96 0.37 29.07
N HIS A 11 -19.35 1.16 28.07
CA HIS A 11 -19.84 0.63 26.81
C HIS A 11 -18.75 -0.16 26.06
N ARG A 12 -17.48 0.31 26.05
CA ARG A 12 -16.35 -0.42 25.49
C ARG A 12 -16.09 -1.75 26.19
N ALA A 13 -16.21 -1.79 27.55
CA ALA A 13 -16.07 -3.03 28.30
C ALA A 13 -17.18 -4.05 27.93
N ALA A 14 -18.43 -3.58 27.79
CA ALA A 14 -19.52 -4.43 27.34
C ALA A 14 -19.33 -4.93 25.91
N ALA A 15 -18.90 -4.05 24.99
CA ALA A 15 -18.56 -4.40 23.63
C ALA A 15 -17.40 -5.41 23.57
N LEU A 16 -16.36 -5.25 24.38
CA LEU A 16 -15.22 -6.17 24.47
C LEU A 16 -15.69 -7.58 24.87
N SER A 17 -16.53 -7.69 25.90
CA SER A 17 -17.10 -8.98 26.30
C SER A 17 -17.94 -9.63 25.21
N ALA A 18 -18.70 -8.84 24.44
CA ALA A 18 -19.46 -9.35 23.29
C ALA A 18 -18.56 -9.79 22.13
N LEU A 19 -17.46 -9.06 21.88
CA LEU A 19 -16.45 -9.41 20.87
C LEU A 19 -15.72 -10.71 21.24
N ASP A 20 -15.40 -10.93 22.53
CA ASP A 20 -14.80 -12.18 23.02
C ASP A 20 -15.73 -13.38 22.76
N LYS A 21 -17.02 -13.26 23.09
CA LYS A 21 -18.03 -14.30 22.82
C LYS A 21 -18.18 -14.56 21.32
N ALA A 22 -18.20 -13.50 20.51
CA ALA A 22 -18.34 -13.62 19.06
C ALA A 22 -17.12 -14.31 18.45
N ALA A 23 -15.90 -13.96 18.87
CA ALA A 23 -14.65 -14.61 18.43
C ALA A 23 -14.65 -16.09 18.80
N GLN A 24 -15.03 -16.44 20.03
CA GLN A 24 -15.12 -17.82 20.47
C GLN A 24 -16.16 -18.61 19.65
N THR A 25 -17.35 -18.05 19.46
CA THR A 25 -18.42 -18.66 18.66
C THR A 25 -17.95 -18.96 17.22
N LEU A 26 -17.19 -18.06 16.60
CA LEU A 26 -16.64 -18.28 15.26
C LEU A 26 -15.49 -19.29 15.22
N ARG A 27 -14.66 -19.34 16.26
CA ARG A 27 -13.53 -20.32 16.32
C ARG A 27 -14.06 -21.74 16.51
N GLU A 28 -15.03 -21.94 17.39
CA GLU A 28 -15.56 -23.24 17.76
C GLU A 28 -16.70 -23.70 16.85
N GLY A 29 -17.36 -22.79 16.13
CA GLY A 29 -18.54 -23.04 15.32
C GLY A 29 -18.49 -22.52 13.91
N THR A 30 -19.68 -22.36 13.34
CA THR A 30 -19.89 -21.84 11.98
C THR A 30 -20.33 -20.37 12.01
N VAL A 31 -20.31 -19.71 10.85
CA VAL A 31 -20.80 -18.32 10.74
C VAL A 31 -22.29 -18.22 11.09
N GLU A 32 -23.05 -19.28 10.85
CA GLU A 32 -24.47 -19.33 11.19
C GLU A 32 -24.72 -19.27 12.70
N SER A 33 -23.81 -19.81 13.52
CA SER A 33 -23.93 -19.74 14.98
C SER A 33 -23.73 -18.32 15.54
N LEU A 34 -23.05 -17.45 14.80
CA LEU A 34 -22.91 -16.04 15.15
C LEU A 34 -24.14 -15.20 14.79
N MET A 35 -24.91 -15.58 13.76
CA MET A 35 -26.00 -14.74 13.23
C MET A 35 -27.00 -14.21 14.26
N PRO A 36 -27.44 -15.00 15.28
CA PRO A 36 -28.40 -14.51 16.27
C PRO A 36 -27.87 -13.35 17.12
N SER A 37 -26.57 -13.30 17.36
CA SER A 37 -25.92 -12.30 18.23
C SER A 37 -25.34 -11.10 17.49
N VAL A 38 -25.34 -11.11 16.15
CA VAL A 38 -24.74 -10.03 15.34
C VAL A 38 -25.38 -8.68 15.60
N GLN A 39 -26.70 -8.63 15.71
CA GLN A 39 -27.41 -7.36 15.93
C GLN A 39 -27.05 -6.74 17.28
N GLU A 40 -27.02 -7.55 18.32
CA GLU A 40 -26.61 -7.13 19.67
C GLU A 40 -25.14 -6.69 19.68
N LEU A 41 -24.26 -7.46 19.07
CA LEU A 41 -22.83 -7.10 18.94
C LEU A 41 -22.66 -5.75 18.26
N CYS A 42 -23.30 -5.52 17.10
CA CYS A 42 -23.24 -4.25 16.40
C CYS A 42 -23.77 -3.10 17.27
N GLN A 43 -24.89 -3.28 17.98
CA GLN A 43 -25.44 -2.24 18.87
C GLN A 43 -24.49 -1.88 20.00
N LEU A 44 -23.83 -2.87 20.62
CA LEU A 44 -22.86 -2.64 21.69
C LEU A 44 -21.63 -1.91 21.18
N VAL A 45 -21.12 -2.27 20.01
CA VAL A 45 -19.98 -1.58 19.38
C VAL A 45 -20.37 -0.16 18.97
N ASP A 46 -21.51 0.05 18.34
CA ASP A 46 -21.98 1.38 17.93
C ASP A 46 -22.20 2.29 19.16
N ALA A 47 -22.72 1.75 20.27
CA ALA A 47 -22.88 2.48 21.53
C ALA A 47 -21.56 2.85 22.20
N SER A 48 -20.48 2.13 21.92
CA SER A 48 -19.14 2.39 22.48
C SER A 48 -18.40 3.52 21.77
N VAL A 49 -18.89 3.96 20.60
CA VAL A 49 -18.31 5.07 19.82
C VAL A 49 -18.75 6.40 20.39
N ASN A 50 -17.78 7.23 20.78
CA ASN A 50 -18.06 8.59 21.20
C ASN A 50 -18.27 9.51 19.98
N PRO A 51 -19.49 10.00 19.71
CA PRO A 51 -19.76 10.86 18.55
C PRO A 51 -19.13 12.25 18.68
N LEU A 52 -18.75 12.64 19.92
CA LEU A 52 -18.13 13.92 20.23
C LEU A 52 -16.60 13.81 20.34
N ALA A 53 -16.01 12.64 20.09
CA ALA A 53 -14.57 12.49 20.11
C ALA A 53 -13.90 13.33 19.03
N ILE A 54 -12.81 14.00 19.38
CA ILE A 54 -11.98 14.83 18.48
C ILE A 54 -11.36 13.93 17.40
N VAL A 55 -10.84 12.78 17.81
CA VAL A 55 -10.35 11.74 16.90
C VAL A 55 -11.39 10.61 16.89
N LYS A 56 -11.99 10.38 15.74
CA LYS A 56 -12.96 9.29 15.59
C LYS A 56 -12.22 7.95 15.57
N ASP A 57 -12.69 7.03 16.39
CA ASP A 57 -12.23 5.64 16.36
C ASP A 57 -12.71 4.97 15.06
N SER A 58 -11.86 4.99 14.03
CA SER A 58 -12.20 4.46 12.70
C SER A 58 -12.49 2.95 12.73
N ALA A 59 -11.83 2.21 13.60
CA ALA A 59 -12.02 0.76 13.73
C ALA A 59 -13.41 0.44 14.26
N ALA A 60 -13.85 1.14 15.32
CA ALA A 60 -15.17 0.97 15.88
C ALA A 60 -16.28 1.52 14.96
N CYS A 61 -16.07 2.69 14.34
CA CYS A 61 -17.07 3.31 13.45
C CYS A 61 -17.39 2.49 12.20
N THR A 62 -16.42 1.73 11.69
CA THR A 62 -16.59 0.93 10.45
C THR A 62 -16.98 -0.52 10.73
N PHE A 63 -16.84 -0.97 11.97
CA PHE A 63 -17.01 -2.38 12.37
C PHE A 63 -18.36 -2.96 11.94
N SER A 64 -19.45 -2.33 12.37
CA SER A 64 -20.82 -2.83 12.13
C SER A 64 -21.15 -2.97 10.65
N ARG A 65 -20.66 -2.06 9.82
CA ARG A 65 -20.81 -2.12 8.36
C ARG A 65 -19.99 -3.26 7.78
N SER A 66 -18.71 -3.33 8.11
CA SER A 66 -17.82 -4.37 7.60
C SER A 66 -18.27 -5.77 7.99
N LEU A 67 -18.75 -5.95 9.21
CA LEU A 67 -19.29 -7.24 9.67
C LEU A 67 -20.52 -7.67 8.87
N ARG A 68 -21.45 -6.74 8.59
CA ARG A 68 -22.63 -7.01 7.75
C ARG A 68 -22.25 -7.35 6.31
N ASP A 69 -21.31 -6.63 5.73
CA ASP A 69 -20.82 -6.88 4.37
C ASP A 69 -20.20 -8.29 4.25
N PHE A 70 -19.43 -8.74 5.25
CA PHE A 70 -18.91 -10.12 5.28
C PHE A 70 -20.04 -11.16 5.43
N LEU A 71 -21.04 -10.91 6.27
CA LEU A 71 -22.18 -11.80 6.43
C LEU A 71 -23.00 -11.93 5.14
N ASP A 72 -23.20 -10.84 4.43
CA ASP A 72 -23.91 -10.85 3.17
C ASP A 72 -23.11 -11.59 2.09
N THR A 73 -21.79 -11.40 2.06
CA THR A 73 -20.87 -12.16 1.19
C THR A 73 -20.94 -13.68 1.51
N TYR A 74 -20.95 -14.05 2.79
CA TYR A 74 -21.07 -15.44 3.21
C TYR A 74 -22.41 -16.05 2.76
N ARG A 75 -23.51 -15.33 2.99
CA ARG A 75 -24.86 -15.76 2.55
C ARG A 75 -24.95 -15.93 1.05
N GLU A 76 -24.37 -15.01 0.28
CA GLU A 76 -24.31 -15.09 -1.16
C GLU A 76 -23.49 -16.31 -1.60
N GLY A 77 -22.33 -16.54 -1.02
CA GLY A 77 -21.48 -17.71 -1.29
C GLY A 77 -22.24 -19.00 -1.05
N LYS A 78 -22.91 -19.13 0.09
CA LYS A 78 -23.71 -20.31 0.43
C LYS A 78 -24.85 -20.56 -0.57
N ARG A 79 -25.50 -19.50 -1.04
CA ARG A 79 -26.59 -19.58 -2.02
C ARG A 79 -26.12 -19.92 -3.44
N THR A 80 -24.95 -19.43 -3.84
CA THR A 80 -24.53 -19.42 -5.25
C THR A 80 -23.44 -20.43 -5.60
N ASN A 81 -22.54 -20.79 -4.65
CA ASN A 81 -21.40 -21.66 -4.90
C ASN A 81 -21.80 -23.02 -5.50
N GLY A 82 -22.82 -23.69 -4.94
CA GLY A 82 -23.27 -24.97 -5.45
C GLY A 82 -23.77 -24.90 -6.91
N ARG A 83 -24.48 -23.82 -7.26
CA ARG A 83 -24.96 -23.61 -8.64
C ARG A 83 -23.81 -23.29 -9.59
N LYS A 84 -22.85 -22.49 -9.17
CA LYS A 84 -21.65 -22.13 -9.96
C LYS A 84 -20.79 -23.37 -10.20
N GLN A 85 -20.56 -24.15 -9.16
CA GLN A 85 -19.82 -25.42 -9.24
C GLN A 85 -20.49 -26.44 -10.16
N ALA A 86 -21.79 -26.66 -10.01
CA ALA A 86 -22.55 -27.58 -10.89
C ALA A 86 -22.51 -27.12 -12.36
N ARG A 87 -22.55 -25.80 -12.62
CA ARG A 87 -22.42 -25.24 -13.97
C ARG A 87 -21.04 -25.51 -14.55
N TYR A 88 -19.99 -25.29 -13.76
CA TYR A 88 -18.63 -25.57 -14.13
C TYR A 88 -18.43 -27.06 -14.49
N GLU A 89 -18.86 -27.95 -13.63
CA GLU A 89 -18.75 -29.40 -13.88
C GLU A 89 -19.49 -29.85 -15.16
N ARG A 90 -20.67 -29.26 -15.43
CA ARG A 90 -21.38 -29.52 -16.70
C ARG A 90 -20.55 -29.02 -17.90
N GLN A 91 -19.90 -27.85 -17.80
CA GLN A 91 -19.04 -27.31 -18.86
C GLN A 91 -17.81 -28.19 -19.07
N VAL A 92 -17.17 -28.64 -17.99
CA VAL A 92 -16.00 -29.55 -18.02
C VAL A 92 -16.39 -30.86 -18.70
N ARG A 93 -17.51 -31.49 -18.30
CA ARG A 93 -18.03 -32.74 -18.94
C ARG A 93 -18.34 -32.52 -20.43
N LYS A 94 -18.86 -31.35 -20.79
CA LYS A 94 -19.13 -31.02 -22.20
C LYS A 94 -17.84 -30.84 -22.98
N ALA A 95 -16.84 -30.17 -22.40
CA ALA A 95 -15.51 -29.97 -22.98
C ALA A 95 -14.78 -31.32 -23.19
N GLN A 96 -14.81 -32.22 -22.19
CA GLN A 96 -14.22 -33.55 -22.28
C GLN A 96 -14.85 -34.44 -23.37
N ARG A 97 -16.16 -34.27 -23.65
CA ARG A 97 -16.86 -34.96 -24.74
C ARG A 97 -16.61 -34.36 -26.12
N SER A 98 -16.16 -33.09 -26.15
CA SER A 98 -15.81 -32.40 -27.41
C SER A 98 -14.35 -32.74 -27.77
N ARG A 99 -14.16 -33.42 -28.93
CA ARG A 99 -12.82 -33.76 -29.47
C ARG A 99 -12.00 -32.54 -29.94
N LYS A 100 -12.39 -31.30 -29.64
CA LYS A 100 -11.65 -30.09 -29.95
C LYS A 100 -10.58 -29.84 -28.87
N ALA A 101 -9.33 -29.91 -29.26
CA ALA A 101 -8.14 -29.85 -28.38
C ALA A 101 -7.93 -28.52 -27.60
N ASP A 102 -8.66 -27.44 -27.92
CA ASP A 102 -8.40 -26.08 -27.38
C ASP A 102 -9.54 -25.54 -26.49
N TYR A 103 -10.30 -26.39 -25.82
CA TYR A 103 -11.38 -25.91 -24.96
C TYR A 103 -10.95 -25.83 -23.50
N THR A 104 -10.36 -24.70 -23.10
CA THR A 104 -10.11 -24.39 -21.68
C THR A 104 -11.40 -23.89 -21.03
N VAL A 105 -11.89 -24.62 -20.02
CA VAL A 105 -13.03 -24.18 -19.20
C VAL A 105 -12.50 -23.34 -18.05
N ALA A 106 -12.89 -22.08 -17.99
CA ALA A 106 -12.53 -21.22 -16.85
C ALA A 106 -13.06 -21.80 -15.53
N ALA A 107 -12.24 -21.81 -14.49
CA ALA A 107 -12.64 -22.29 -13.17
C ALA A 107 -13.87 -21.56 -12.63
N ALA A 108 -14.67 -22.25 -11.82
CA ALA A 108 -15.85 -21.64 -11.20
C ALA A 108 -15.42 -20.52 -10.24
N SER A 109 -15.89 -19.31 -10.49
CA SER A 109 -15.70 -18.18 -9.57
C SER A 109 -16.61 -18.38 -8.34
N THR A 110 -16.17 -19.17 -7.37
CA THR A 110 -16.84 -19.39 -6.09
C THR A 110 -16.32 -18.46 -5.02
N ILE A 111 -17.17 -18.13 -4.05
CA ILE A 111 -16.78 -17.37 -2.86
C ILE A 111 -16.18 -18.36 -1.86
N ASP A 112 -14.95 -18.12 -1.41
CA ASP A 112 -14.33 -18.92 -0.37
C ASP A 112 -14.97 -18.58 0.98
N LEU A 113 -15.75 -19.51 1.52
CA LEU A 113 -16.50 -19.31 2.76
C LEU A 113 -15.58 -19.36 4.00
N ASP A 114 -14.50 -20.12 3.92
CA ASP A 114 -13.52 -20.22 5.02
C ASP A 114 -12.71 -18.92 5.11
N LEU A 115 -12.28 -18.37 3.98
CA LEU A 115 -11.64 -17.06 3.92
C LEU A 115 -12.56 -15.95 4.45
N VAL A 116 -13.86 -15.97 4.13
CA VAL A 116 -14.81 -14.99 4.66
C VAL A 116 -14.93 -15.13 6.18
N LYS A 117 -14.97 -16.35 6.71
CA LYS A 117 -14.95 -16.63 8.15
C LYS A 117 -13.68 -16.09 8.82
N GLU A 118 -12.51 -16.32 8.23
CA GLU A 118 -11.23 -15.80 8.71
C GLU A 118 -11.18 -14.28 8.71
N ASN A 119 -11.70 -13.64 7.67
CA ASN A 119 -11.78 -12.17 7.60
C ASN A 119 -12.71 -11.60 8.68
N MET A 120 -13.82 -12.27 8.98
CA MET A 120 -14.71 -11.88 10.09
C MET A 120 -14.00 -12.02 11.45
N LEU A 121 -13.28 -13.12 11.67
CA LEU A 121 -12.47 -13.32 12.86
C LEU A 121 -11.40 -12.23 12.99
N GLY A 122 -10.68 -11.95 11.92
CA GLY A 122 -9.66 -10.88 11.88
C GLY A 122 -10.23 -9.49 12.13
N LEU A 123 -11.46 -9.21 11.70
CA LEU A 123 -12.15 -7.95 12.01
C LEU A 123 -12.48 -7.85 13.50
N ILE A 124 -13.03 -8.92 14.08
CA ILE A 124 -13.39 -8.99 15.50
C ILE A 124 -12.14 -8.91 16.39
N ASP A 125 -11.10 -9.69 16.07
CA ASP A 125 -9.85 -9.71 16.85
C ASP A 125 -9.12 -8.36 16.81
N ARG A 126 -9.11 -7.66 15.70
CA ARG A 126 -8.54 -6.30 15.62
C ARG A 126 -9.24 -5.30 16.54
N LEU A 127 -10.58 -5.28 16.52
CA LEU A 127 -11.32 -4.37 17.40
C LEU A 127 -11.18 -4.77 18.87
N ARG A 128 -11.14 -6.06 19.17
CA ARG A 128 -10.90 -6.60 20.50
C ARG A 128 -9.54 -6.17 21.05
N THR A 129 -8.47 -6.33 20.27
CA THR A 129 -7.11 -5.89 20.65
C THR A 129 -7.08 -4.39 20.89
N HIS A 130 -7.66 -3.62 19.99
CA HIS A 130 -7.75 -2.16 20.11
C HIS A 130 -8.47 -1.72 21.42
N TYR A 131 -9.59 -2.37 21.76
CA TYR A 131 -10.29 -2.05 23.01
C TYR A 131 -9.54 -2.51 24.27
N ALA A 132 -8.82 -3.62 24.19
CA ALA A 132 -7.95 -4.07 25.29
C ALA A 132 -6.78 -3.09 25.50
N GLU A 133 -6.18 -2.58 24.45
CA GLU A 133 -5.12 -1.55 24.52
C GLU A 133 -5.65 -0.24 25.11
N LEU A 134 -6.83 0.23 24.68
CA LEU A 134 -7.47 1.41 25.24
C LEU A 134 -7.82 1.26 26.72
N ALA A 135 -8.17 0.05 27.17
CA ALA A 135 -8.44 -0.23 28.58
C ALA A 135 -7.17 -0.20 29.46
N GLN A 136 -6.00 -0.49 28.87
CA GLN A 136 -4.69 -0.45 29.54
C GLN A 136 -4.07 0.95 29.56
N GLN A 137 -4.47 1.85 28.66
CA GLN A 137 -3.99 3.23 28.66
C GLN A 137 -4.52 3.90 29.95
N GLU A 138 -3.60 4.17 30.89
CA GLU A 138 -3.88 5.06 31.99
C GLU A 138 -4.35 6.39 31.43
N VAL A 139 -5.57 6.77 31.77
CA VAL A 139 -6.09 8.10 31.46
C VAL A 139 -5.31 9.08 32.34
N THR A 140 -4.21 9.59 31.79
CA THR A 140 -3.53 10.74 32.42
C THR A 140 -4.51 11.90 32.38
N ASP A 141 -5.06 12.22 33.54
CA ASP A 141 -6.12 13.22 33.73
C ASP A 141 -5.55 14.64 33.72
N ASP A 142 -4.65 14.91 32.73
CA ASP A 142 -4.11 16.24 32.57
C ASP A 142 -5.13 17.11 31.80
N GLN A 143 -5.90 17.85 32.58
CA GLN A 143 -6.91 18.78 32.08
C GLN A 143 -6.32 19.83 31.14
N THR A 144 -5.03 20.16 31.27
CA THR A 144 -4.32 21.14 30.42
C THR A 144 -4.14 20.61 29.02
N VAL A 145 -3.70 19.36 28.89
CA VAL A 145 -3.54 18.69 27.56
C VAL A 145 -4.89 18.52 26.87
N ARG A 146 -5.94 18.19 27.65
CA ARG A 146 -7.32 18.10 27.12
C ARG A 146 -7.85 19.44 26.64
N ALA A 147 -7.61 20.51 27.39
CA ALA A 147 -8.00 21.86 27.00
C ALA A 147 -7.26 22.34 25.77
N GLN A 148 -5.96 22.05 25.65
CA GLN A 148 -5.18 22.35 24.46
C GLN A 148 -5.72 21.63 23.21
N ARG A 149 -5.93 20.32 23.27
CA ARG A 149 -6.53 19.54 22.18
C ARG A 149 -7.92 20.04 21.78
N LEU A 150 -8.75 20.43 22.75
CA LEU A 150 -10.07 20.99 22.47
C LEU A 150 -9.95 22.36 21.78
N MET A 151 -8.99 23.20 22.20
CA MET A 151 -8.76 24.50 21.56
C MET A 151 -8.23 24.33 20.13
N GLU A 152 -7.33 23.41 19.89
CA GLU A 152 -6.83 23.09 18.54
C GLU A 152 -7.98 22.59 17.63
N TYR A 153 -8.78 21.64 18.11
CA TYR A 153 -9.96 21.16 17.41
C TYR A 153 -10.97 22.28 17.09
N LEU A 154 -11.25 23.15 18.06
CA LEU A 154 -12.14 24.28 17.85
C LEU A 154 -11.55 25.30 16.85
N LYS A 155 -10.24 25.56 16.90
CA LYS A 155 -9.56 26.41 15.92
C LYS A 155 -9.64 25.84 14.50
N GLU A 156 -9.36 24.55 14.32
CA GLU A 156 -9.44 23.90 13.00
C GLU A 156 -10.87 23.92 12.45
N ASN A 157 -11.85 23.56 13.28
CA ASN A 157 -13.25 23.56 12.83
C ASN A 157 -13.83 24.97 12.67
N ALA A 158 -13.46 25.92 13.53
CA ALA A 158 -13.87 27.32 13.38
C ALA A 158 -13.25 27.97 12.15
N SER A 159 -11.99 27.67 11.82
CA SER A 159 -11.34 28.17 10.60
C SER A 159 -12.08 27.72 9.34
N GLY A 160 -12.55 26.47 9.30
CA GLY A 160 -13.36 25.92 8.21
C GLY A 160 -14.76 26.54 8.10
N MET A 161 -15.36 26.94 9.23
CA MET A 161 -16.67 27.61 9.23
C MET A 161 -16.62 29.11 8.98
N VAL A 162 -15.57 29.78 9.43
CA VAL A 162 -15.42 31.26 9.35
C VAL A 162 -14.79 31.69 8.03
N MET A 163 -13.90 30.89 7.44
CA MET A 163 -13.32 31.18 6.11
C MET A 163 -14.07 30.46 5.01
N LYS A 164 -15.21 30.99 4.61
CA LYS A 164 -15.79 30.65 3.30
C LYS A 164 -14.77 31.02 2.22
N ILE A 165 -14.13 30.01 1.62
CA ILE A 165 -13.25 30.22 0.48
C ILE A 165 -14.07 30.79 -0.63
N THR A 166 -13.91 32.10 -0.91
CA THR A 166 -14.59 32.77 -2.02
C THR A 166 -13.99 32.25 -3.34
N LYS A 167 -14.78 32.28 -4.43
CA LYS A 167 -14.27 31.95 -5.78
C LYS A 167 -13.02 32.76 -6.14
N GLN A 168 -12.94 34.00 -5.69
CA GLN A 168 -11.77 34.85 -5.94
C GLN A 168 -10.55 34.39 -5.13
N ALA A 169 -10.71 34.00 -3.86
CA ALA A 169 -9.62 33.47 -3.03
C ALA A 169 -9.12 32.15 -3.60
N ALA A 170 -10.02 31.23 -3.99
CA ALA A 170 -9.67 29.97 -4.64
C ALA A 170 -8.90 30.20 -5.95
N LYS A 171 -9.35 31.13 -6.79
CA LYS A 171 -8.66 31.50 -8.03
C LYS A 171 -7.25 32.04 -7.75
N ASN A 172 -7.11 32.94 -6.78
CA ASN A 172 -5.82 33.51 -6.42
C ASN A 172 -4.86 32.43 -5.90
N LYS A 173 -5.35 31.47 -5.10
CA LYS A 173 -4.56 30.30 -4.64
C LYS A 173 -4.13 29.43 -5.83
N ALA A 174 -5.05 29.14 -6.76
CA ALA A 174 -4.74 28.37 -7.95
C ALA A 174 -3.67 29.04 -8.83
N LEU A 175 -3.77 30.36 -9.05
CA LEU A 175 -2.78 31.09 -9.81
C LEU A 175 -1.39 31.05 -9.16
N LYS A 176 -1.30 31.19 -7.83
CA LYS A 176 -0.04 31.05 -7.10
C LYS A 176 0.56 29.64 -7.23
N LEU A 177 -0.26 28.59 -7.13
CA LEU A 177 0.19 27.22 -7.33
C LEU A 177 0.68 26.99 -8.76
N MET A 178 0.01 27.55 -9.76
CA MET A 178 0.46 27.47 -11.16
C MET A 178 1.83 28.15 -11.34
N GLU A 179 2.05 29.31 -10.72
CA GLU A 179 3.35 29.98 -10.71
C GLU A 179 4.44 29.13 -10.03
N GLU A 180 4.13 28.56 -8.88
CA GLU A 180 5.03 27.72 -8.08
C GLU A 180 5.52 26.48 -8.84
N VAL A 181 4.63 25.83 -9.60
CA VAL A 181 5.00 24.71 -10.47
C VAL A 181 5.61 25.13 -11.81
N GLY A 182 5.82 26.43 -12.04
CA GLY A 182 6.48 26.95 -13.23
C GLY A 182 5.62 27.02 -14.48
N ILE A 183 4.31 27.24 -14.34
CA ILE A 183 3.43 27.55 -15.47
C ILE A 183 3.58 29.02 -15.81
N SER A 184 4.07 29.30 -17.03
CA SER A 184 4.14 30.67 -17.55
C SER A 184 2.75 31.26 -17.83
N GLU A 185 2.58 32.57 -17.64
CA GLU A 185 1.31 33.29 -17.87
C GLU A 185 0.08 32.65 -17.19
N PRO A 186 0.08 32.37 -15.87
CA PRO A 186 -0.95 31.56 -15.24
C PRO A 186 -2.36 32.16 -15.36
N ARG A 187 -2.45 33.48 -15.36
CA ARG A 187 -3.75 34.16 -15.53
C ARG A 187 -4.42 33.87 -16.87
N LYS A 188 -3.64 33.76 -17.94
CA LYS A 188 -4.11 33.43 -19.28
C LYS A 188 -4.46 31.96 -19.37
N ARG A 189 -3.54 31.10 -18.85
CA ARG A 189 -3.66 29.63 -18.90
C ARG A 189 -4.72 29.08 -17.96
N TYR A 190 -5.10 29.77 -16.91
CA TYR A 190 -6.15 29.37 -15.97
C TYR A 190 -7.49 29.04 -16.63
N ARG A 191 -7.75 29.60 -17.82
CA ARG A 191 -9.01 29.40 -18.58
C ARG A 191 -8.87 28.31 -19.66
N GLN A 192 -7.69 27.76 -19.86
CA GLN A 192 -7.43 26.74 -20.87
C GLN A 192 -7.91 25.37 -20.42
N TYR A 193 -8.23 24.55 -21.39
CA TYR A 193 -8.59 23.15 -21.18
C TYR A 193 -7.36 22.24 -21.18
N PRO A 194 -7.42 21.03 -20.59
CA PRO A 194 -6.27 20.13 -20.50
C PRO A 194 -5.62 19.78 -21.84
N PHE A 195 -6.38 19.71 -22.93
CA PHE A 195 -5.86 19.39 -24.26
C PHE A 195 -5.05 20.55 -24.91
N GLU A 196 -5.18 21.76 -24.37
CA GLU A 196 -4.40 22.92 -24.82
C GLU A 196 -3.01 23.01 -24.16
N PHE A 197 -2.72 22.12 -23.20
CA PHE A 197 -1.43 22.06 -22.53
C PHE A 197 -0.53 20.98 -23.13
N SER A 198 0.78 21.24 -23.18
CA SER A 198 1.77 20.20 -23.47
C SER A 198 1.79 19.12 -22.38
N GLY A 199 2.41 17.96 -22.65
CA GLY A 199 2.54 16.87 -21.68
C GLY A 199 3.14 17.32 -20.35
N GLY A 200 4.29 17.99 -20.40
CA GLY A 200 4.97 18.51 -19.20
C GLY A 200 4.16 19.59 -18.46
N MET A 201 3.40 20.42 -19.19
CA MET A 201 2.52 21.41 -18.54
C MET A 201 1.33 20.73 -17.84
N ARG A 202 0.75 19.69 -18.44
CA ARG A 202 -0.31 18.89 -17.79
C ARG A 202 0.20 18.27 -16.49
N GLN A 203 1.40 17.69 -16.52
CA GLN A 203 2.02 17.11 -15.34
C GLN A 203 2.24 18.14 -14.23
N ARG A 204 2.75 19.33 -14.56
CA ARG A 204 2.87 20.45 -13.61
C ARG A 204 1.54 20.86 -13.01
N ILE A 205 0.46 20.90 -13.79
CA ILE A 205 -0.90 21.21 -13.30
C ILE A 205 -1.40 20.12 -12.34
N VAL A 206 -1.18 18.83 -12.64
CA VAL A 206 -1.52 17.71 -11.73
C VAL A 206 -0.78 17.85 -10.39
N ILE A 207 0.52 18.18 -10.42
CA ILE A 207 1.30 18.48 -9.21
C ILE A 207 0.69 19.66 -8.44
N ALA A 208 0.32 20.75 -9.12
CA ALA A 208 -0.32 21.91 -8.48
C ALA A 208 -1.67 21.56 -7.81
N ILE A 209 -2.44 20.67 -8.42
CA ILE A 209 -3.72 20.17 -7.85
C ILE A 209 -3.44 19.38 -6.56
N ALA A 210 -2.46 18.46 -6.57
CA ALA A 210 -2.07 17.71 -5.39
C ALA A 210 -1.61 18.63 -4.25
N LEU A 211 -0.81 19.66 -4.56
CA LEU A 211 -0.32 20.64 -3.60
C LEU A 211 -1.41 21.56 -3.04
N ALA A 212 -2.56 21.68 -3.70
CA ALA A 212 -3.66 22.57 -3.26
C ALA A 212 -4.23 22.15 -1.90
N ALA A 213 -4.12 20.88 -1.54
CA ALA A 213 -4.53 20.33 -0.25
C ALA A 213 -3.54 20.64 0.89
N ASN A 214 -2.38 21.24 0.61
CA ASN A 214 -1.24 21.39 1.54
C ASN A 214 -0.88 20.06 2.25
N PRO A 215 -0.55 19.00 1.49
CA PRO A 215 -0.24 17.70 2.08
C PRO A 215 1.11 17.72 2.80
N ASP A 216 1.26 16.84 3.80
CA ASP A 216 2.56 16.50 4.42
C ASP A 216 3.29 15.40 3.62
N VAL A 217 2.52 14.56 2.92
CA VAL A 217 3.02 13.46 2.08
C VAL A 217 2.47 13.60 0.67
N LEU A 218 3.37 13.61 -0.32
CA LEU A 218 3.04 13.61 -1.74
C LEU A 218 3.31 12.24 -2.35
N ILE A 219 2.29 11.63 -2.94
CA ILE A 219 2.43 10.35 -3.66
C ILE A 219 2.55 10.68 -5.16
N CYS A 220 3.68 10.30 -5.75
CA CYS A 220 3.97 10.45 -7.17
C CYS A 220 3.96 9.07 -7.83
N ASP A 221 2.85 8.74 -8.50
CA ASP A 221 2.69 7.48 -9.22
C ASP A 221 3.05 7.70 -10.69
N GLU A 222 4.19 7.15 -11.11
CA GLU A 222 4.75 7.29 -12.45
C GLU A 222 4.75 8.72 -13.02
N PRO A 223 5.29 9.73 -12.29
CA PRO A 223 5.09 11.14 -12.65
C PRO A 223 5.82 11.57 -13.93
N THR A 224 6.68 10.72 -14.48
CA THR A 224 7.48 11.00 -15.69
C THR A 224 7.09 10.15 -16.89
N THR A 225 6.10 9.27 -16.76
CA THR A 225 5.64 8.41 -17.85
C THR A 225 5.13 9.21 -19.04
N ALA A 226 5.49 8.80 -20.26
CA ALA A 226 5.16 9.45 -21.53
C ALA A 226 5.68 10.89 -21.69
N LEU A 227 6.74 11.26 -20.97
CA LEU A 227 7.47 12.50 -21.14
C LEU A 227 8.82 12.25 -21.84
N ASP A 228 9.27 13.22 -22.64
CA ASP A 228 10.64 13.19 -23.16
C ASP A 228 11.67 13.41 -22.03
N VAL A 229 12.90 12.97 -22.28
CA VAL A 229 13.98 12.97 -21.26
C VAL A 229 14.22 14.37 -20.65
N THR A 230 14.13 15.42 -21.48
CA THR A 230 14.35 16.79 -21.02
C THR A 230 13.24 17.25 -20.09
N ILE A 231 12.00 17.00 -20.46
CA ILE A 231 10.84 17.34 -19.61
C ILE A 231 10.81 16.47 -18.36
N GLN A 232 11.17 15.19 -18.46
CA GLN A 232 11.34 14.30 -17.31
C GLN A 232 12.29 14.91 -16.27
N ALA A 233 13.50 15.32 -16.68
CA ALA A 233 14.48 15.95 -15.81
C ALA A 233 13.90 17.21 -15.12
N GLN A 234 13.18 18.05 -15.86
CA GLN A 234 12.56 19.26 -15.31
C GLN A 234 11.45 18.95 -14.28
N ILE A 235 10.68 17.87 -14.45
CA ILE A 235 9.66 17.45 -13.48
C ILE A 235 10.31 16.90 -12.22
N LEU A 236 11.39 16.13 -12.33
CA LEU A 236 12.13 15.62 -11.18
C LEU A 236 12.77 16.76 -10.37
N GLU A 237 13.38 17.73 -11.04
CA GLU A 237 13.92 18.94 -10.41
C GLU A 237 12.82 19.75 -9.70
N LEU A 238 11.64 19.91 -10.33
CA LEU A 238 10.49 20.56 -9.72
C LEU A 238 10.06 19.84 -8.44
N ILE A 239 9.93 18.51 -8.46
CA ILE A 239 9.52 17.70 -7.30
C ILE A 239 10.55 17.85 -6.16
N ASN A 240 11.85 17.80 -6.45
CA ASN A 240 12.89 17.99 -5.46
C ASN A 240 12.86 19.40 -4.83
N ARG A 241 12.67 20.43 -5.66
CA ARG A 241 12.50 21.79 -5.17
C ARG A 241 11.29 21.93 -4.25
N LEU A 242 10.16 21.35 -4.62
CA LEU A 242 8.94 21.37 -3.82
C LEU A 242 9.10 20.58 -2.52
N LYS A 243 9.81 19.43 -2.53
CA LYS A 243 10.20 18.65 -1.34
C LYS A 243 10.90 19.56 -0.33
N ALA A 244 11.92 20.29 -0.78
CA ALA A 244 12.69 21.18 0.08
C ALA A 244 11.91 22.41 0.56
N GLN A 245 11.17 23.08 -0.36
CA GLN A 245 10.44 24.32 -0.03
C GLN A 245 9.27 24.11 0.92
N ARG A 246 8.59 22.97 0.82
CA ARG A 246 7.38 22.65 1.60
C ARG A 246 7.62 21.62 2.70
N ASN A 247 8.84 21.15 2.86
CA ASN A 247 9.21 20.08 3.80
C ASN A 247 8.31 18.84 3.64
N LEU A 248 8.12 18.39 2.38
CA LEU A 248 7.26 17.25 2.05
C LEU A 248 8.00 15.93 2.20
N SER A 249 7.31 14.91 2.69
CA SER A 249 7.68 13.52 2.46
C SER A 249 7.13 13.06 1.11
N ILE A 250 7.95 12.35 0.31
CA ILE A 250 7.53 11.91 -1.03
C ILE A 250 7.56 10.38 -1.09
N ILE A 251 6.46 9.78 -1.54
CA ILE A 251 6.40 8.39 -1.98
C ILE A 251 6.45 8.40 -3.50
N PHE A 252 7.57 7.94 -4.07
CA PHE A 252 7.78 7.96 -5.50
C PHE A 252 7.68 6.54 -6.06
N ILE A 253 6.70 6.29 -6.93
CA ILE A 253 6.45 4.99 -7.55
C ILE A 253 6.93 5.07 -9.00
N THR A 254 7.86 4.21 -9.39
CA THR A 254 8.40 4.15 -10.75
C THR A 254 9.06 2.80 -11.02
N HIS A 255 9.15 2.45 -12.30
CA HIS A 255 9.95 1.33 -12.78
C HIS A 255 11.33 1.78 -13.33
N ASP A 256 11.62 3.08 -13.34
CA ASP A 256 12.89 3.63 -13.84
C ASP A 256 13.92 3.73 -12.71
N LEU A 257 14.85 2.78 -12.69
CA LEU A 257 15.93 2.74 -11.69
C LEU A 257 16.87 3.95 -11.75
N GLY A 258 17.02 4.59 -12.91
CA GLY A 258 17.81 5.81 -13.04
C GLY A 258 17.18 6.98 -12.30
N VAL A 259 15.86 7.07 -12.34
CA VAL A 259 15.09 8.05 -11.55
C VAL A 259 15.22 7.75 -10.05
N VAL A 260 15.06 6.48 -9.66
CA VAL A 260 15.19 6.06 -8.26
C VAL A 260 16.56 6.42 -7.70
N ALA A 261 17.63 6.15 -8.44
CA ALA A 261 19.01 6.46 -8.01
C ALA A 261 19.25 7.94 -7.70
N ASN A 262 18.54 8.85 -8.40
CA ASN A 262 18.70 10.30 -8.24
C ASN A 262 17.73 10.92 -7.21
N MET A 263 16.66 10.24 -6.88
CA MET A 263 15.55 10.84 -6.10
C MET A 263 15.37 10.23 -4.72
N ALA A 264 15.70 8.95 -4.55
CA ALA A 264 15.32 8.19 -3.38
C ALA A 264 16.36 8.28 -2.25
N ASP A 265 15.88 8.55 -1.04
CA ASP A 265 16.65 8.36 0.19
C ASP A 265 16.59 6.88 0.64
N ARG A 266 15.41 6.26 0.43
CA ARG A 266 15.13 4.84 0.73
C ARG A 266 14.38 4.18 -0.41
N ILE A 267 14.62 2.89 -0.59
CA ILE A 267 14.04 2.11 -1.68
C ILE A 267 13.27 0.91 -1.11
N ALA A 268 12.06 0.73 -1.60
CA ALA A 268 11.27 -0.48 -1.40
C ALA A 268 11.09 -1.17 -2.75
N VAL A 269 11.78 -2.28 -2.96
CA VAL A 269 11.60 -3.10 -4.16
C VAL A 269 10.36 -3.95 -4.00
N MET A 270 9.42 -3.84 -4.93
CA MET A 270 8.14 -4.55 -4.86
C MET A 270 8.02 -5.59 -5.96
N TYR A 271 7.52 -6.76 -5.61
CA TYR A 271 7.13 -7.81 -6.54
C TYR A 271 5.81 -8.44 -6.14
N ALA A 272 4.90 -8.60 -7.10
CA ALA A 272 3.60 -9.23 -6.88
C ALA A 272 2.84 -8.69 -5.64
N GLY A 273 2.87 -7.36 -5.43
CA GLY A 273 2.17 -6.69 -4.33
C GLY A 273 2.87 -6.76 -2.97
N LYS A 274 4.08 -7.31 -2.89
CA LYS A 274 4.88 -7.39 -1.65
C LYS A 274 6.19 -6.65 -1.78
N ILE A 275 6.66 -6.07 -0.67
CA ILE A 275 8.03 -5.57 -0.60
C ILE A 275 8.94 -6.76 -0.40
N VAL A 276 9.88 -6.96 -1.33
CA VAL A 276 10.83 -8.07 -1.33
C VAL A 276 12.20 -7.66 -0.83
N GLU A 277 12.55 -6.37 -0.95
CA GLU A 277 13.76 -5.79 -0.39
C GLU A 277 13.51 -4.33 -0.02
N TYR A 278 14.10 -3.87 1.09
CA TYR A 278 13.97 -2.52 1.58
C TYR A 278 15.28 -2.08 2.24
N GLY A 279 15.71 -0.87 1.92
CA GLY A 279 16.93 -0.29 2.49
C GLY A 279 17.11 1.16 2.09
N THR A 280 18.25 1.74 2.44
CA THR A 280 18.68 3.01 1.87
C THR A 280 19.00 2.83 0.39
N ALA A 281 18.99 3.91 -0.39
CA ALA A 281 19.36 3.85 -1.80
C ALA A 281 20.75 3.23 -1.98
N GLU A 282 21.70 3.60 -1.12
CA GLU A 282 23.06 3.05 -1.14
C GLU A 282 23.08 1.55 -0.90
N GLU A 283 22.35 1.05 0.10
CA GLU A 283 22.29 -0.39 0.43
C GLU A 283 21.70 -1.20 -0.73
N VAL A 284 20.56 -0.77 -1.28
CA VAL A 284 19.87 -1.51 -2.33
C VAL A 284 20.65 -1.49 -3.65
N PHE A 285 21.34 -0.38 -3.99
CA PHE A 285 22.12 -0.31 -5.22
C PHE A 285 23.51 -0.95 -5.10
N TYR A 286 24.18 -0.85 -3.94
CA TYR A 286 25.56 -1.33 -3.79
C TYR A 286 25.71 -2.64 -3.00
N SER A 287 24.65 -3.10 -2.36
CA SER A 287 24.63 -4.35 -1.60
C SER A 287 23.28 -5.07 -1.72
N PRO A 288 22.73 -5.19 -2.96
CA PRO A 288 21.43 -5.84 -3.18
C PRO A 288 21.46 -7.30 -2.73
N ALA A 289 20.40 -7.75 -2.07
CA ALA A 289 20.34 -9.08 -1.50
C ALA A 289 19.27 -9.98 -2.10
N HIS A 290 18.21 -9.41 -2.67
CA HIS A 290 17.13 -10.19 -3.25
C HIS A 290 17.40 -10.54 -4.73
N PRO A 291 17.18 -11.78 -5.18
CA PRO A 291 17.39 -12.18 -6.58
C PRO A 291 16.61 -11.36 -7.61
N TYR A 292 15.43 -10.87 -7.24
CA TYR A 292 14.68 -9.96 -8.11
C TYR A 292 15.38 -8.61 -8.29
N THR A 293 15.95 -8.05 -7.22
CA THR A 293 16.75 -6.81 -7.30
C THR A 293 17.99 -7.02 -8.17
N TRP A 294 18.67 -8.17 -8.06
CA TRP A 294 19.77 -8.51 -8.95
C TRP A 294 19.32 -8.53 -10.42
N ALA A 295 18.17 -9.13 -10.68
CA ALA A 295 17.63 -9.22 -12.04
C ALA A 295 17.24 -7.82 -12.58
N LEU A 296 16.66 -6.95 -11.76
CA LEU A 296 16.37 -5.56 -12.12
C LEU A 296 17.66 -4.80 -12.46
N LEU A 297 18.67 -4.87 -11.58
CA LEU A 297 19.97 -4.23 -11.81
C LEU A 297 20.70 -4.80 -13.04
N SER A 298 20.57 -6.10 -13.32
CA SER A 298 21.14 -6.72 -14.53
C SER A 298 20.47 -6.24 -15.81
N SER A 299 19.19 -5.89 -15.76
CA SER A 299 18.43 -5.45 -16.93
C SER A 299 18.57 -3.95 -17.25
N MET A 300 19.28 -3.17 -16.43
CA MET A 300 19.53 -1.76 -16.73
C MET A 300 20.43 -1.61 -17.97
N PRO A 301 20.07 -0.76 -18.94
CA PRO A 301 20.95 -0.46 -20.06
C PRO A 301 22.20 0.29 -19.56
N ASP A 302 23.38 -0.22 -19.94
CA ASP A 302 24.65 0.47 -19.75
C ASP A 302 25.21 0.84 -21.14
N LEU A 303 25.59 2.11 -21.32
CA LEU A 303 26.12 2.62 -22.58
C LEU A 303 27.48 1.99 -22.96
N GLU A 304 28.18 1.42 -22.00
CA GLU A 304 29.54 0.88 -22.16
C GLU A 304 29.56 -0.64 -22.38
N THR A 305 28.49 -1.37 -22.00
CA THR A 305 28.44 -2.82 -22.17
C THR A 305 27.81 -3.21 -23.50
N LYS A 306 28.56 -3.97 -24.31
CA LYS A 306 28.07 -4.63 -25.53
C LYS A 306 27.34 -5.94 -25.23
N GLU A 307 27.20 -6.30 -23.96
CA GLU A 307 26.57 -7.55 -23.56
C GLU A 307 25.06 -7.50 -23.71
N LYS A 308 24.50 -8.63 -24.11
CA LYS A 308 23.06 -8.78 -24.26
C LYS A 308 22.39 -8.68 -22.88
N LEU A 309 21.45 -7.74 -22.72
CA LEU A 309 20.68 -7.60 -21.49
C LEU A 309 19.96 -8.92 -21.18
N GLU A 310 20.11 -9.41 -19.94
CA GLU A 310 19.39 -10.57 -19.47
C GLU A 310 17.97 -10.19 -19.10
N ALA A 311 16.99 -10.74 -19.81
CA ALA A 311 15.59 -10.60 -19.45
C ALA A 311 15.25 -11.56 -18.29
N ILE A 312 14.41 -11.11 -17.38
CA ILE A 312 13.85 -11.97 -16.34
C ILE A 312 12.93 -13.02 -16.98
N PRO A 313 13.21 -14.33 -16.83
CA PRO A 313 12.44 -15.38 -17.48
C PRO A 313 10.99 -15.42 -16.99
N GLY A 314 10.08 -15.96 -17.82
CA GLY A 314 8.68 -16.20 -17.47
C GLY A 314 7.83 -14.93 -17.33
N THR A 315 6.61 -15.10 -16.85
CA THR A 315 5.63 -14.04 -16.60
C THR A 315 5.37 -13.90 -15.09
N PRO A 316 5.02 -12.70 -14.59
CA PRO A 316 4.57 -12.55 -13.21
C PRO A 316 3.39 -13.46 -12.89
N PRO A 317 3.28 -13.97 -11.65
CA PRO A 317 2.19 -14.84 -11.26
C PRO A 317 0.84 -14.11 -11.30
N ASN A 318 -0.22 -14.86 -11.57
CA ASN A 318 -1.57 -14.33 -11.47
C ASN A 318 -1.99 -14.25 -10.01
N MET A 319 -2.05 -13.05 -9.45
CA MET A 319 -2.37 -12.79 -8.05
C MET A 319 -3.85 -12.98 -7.69
N ILE A 320 -4.72 -13.36 -8.63
CA ILE A 320 -6.05 -13.90 -8.31
C ILE A 320 -5.92 -15.25 -7.59
N TYR A 321 -4.86 -16.00 -7.93
CA TYR A 321 -4.48 -17.26 -7.30
C TYR A 321 -3.01 -17.14 -6.85
N PRO A 322 -2.75 -16.49 -5.71
CA PRO A 322 -1.38 -16.27 -5.27
C PRO A 322 -0.69 -17.61 -4.98
N PRO A 323 0.60 -17.75 -5.32
CA PRO A 323 1.37 -18.94 -4.97
C PRO A 323 1.47 -19.07 -3.45
N LYS A 324 1.60 -20.31 -2.95
CA LYS A 324 1.77 -20.57 -1.51
C LYS A 324 3.10 -20.04 -0.98
N GLY A 325 4.14 -20.20 -1.78
CA GLY A 325 5.50 -19.79 -1.48
C GLY A 325 5.82 -18.38 -1.97
N ASP A 326 7.10 -18.14 -2.24
CA ASP A 326 7.58 -16.89 -2.81
C ASP A 326 6.98 -16.67 -4.21
N ALA A 327 6.40 -15.50 -4.42
CA ALA A 327 5.82 -15.14 -5.71
C ALA A 327 6.86 -15.05 -6.83
N PHE A 328 8.13 -14.86 -6.50
CA PHE A 328 9.23 -14.82 -7.47
C PHE A 328 9.84 -16.20 -7.75
N ALA A 329 9.50 -17.27 -7.02
CA ALA A 329 10.13 -18.59 -7.10
C ALA A 329 10.22 -19.13 -8.55
N ASP A 330 9.13 -19.10 -9.32
CA ASP A 330 9.10 -19.60 -10.71
C ASP A 330 10.06 -18.86 -11.67
N ARG A 331 10.47 -17.65 -11.31
CA ARG A 331 11.34 -16.77 -12.09
C ARG A 331 12.72 -16.62 -11.49
N ASN A 332 12.90 -17.15 -10.28
CA ASN A 332 14.15 -17.10 -9.54
C ASN A 332 15.07 -18.27 -9.94
N ARG A 333 16.18 -17.97 -10.60
CA ARG A 333 17.19 -19.00 -10.98
C ARG A 333 17.83 -19.71 -9.79
N TYR A 334 17.72 -19.12 -8.61
CA TYR A 334 18.30 -19.61 -7.36
C TYR A 334 17.23 -20.17 -6.42
N ALA A 335 16.01 -20.39 -6.91
CA ALA A 335 14.91 -20.88 -6.10
C ALA A 335 15.23 -22.27 -5.50
N MET A 336 15.00 -22.41 -4.23
CA MET A 336 15.06 -23.66 -3.50
C MET A 336 13.66 -24.26 -3.37
N LYS A 337 13.55 -25.51 -2.97
CA LYS A 337 12.25 -26.18 -2.80
C LYS A 337 11.33 -25.42 -1.82
N ILE A 338 11.91 -24.85 -0.78
CA ILE A 338 11.18 -24.05 0.23
C ILE A 338 10.52 -22.79 -0.36
N ASP A 339 11.13 -22.18 -1.38
CA ASP A 339 10.56 -21.01 -2.05
C ASP A 339 9.18 -21.30 -2.69
N PHE A 340 8.92 -22.53 -3.09
CA PHE A 340 7.62 -22.95 -3.64
C PHE A 340 6.59 -23.32 -2.57
N GLU A 341 7.03 -23.63 -1.36
CA GLU A 341 6.19 -24.15 -0.27
C GLU A 341 5.82 -23.07 0.75
N GLN A 342 6.76 -22.13 1.03
CA GLN A 342 6.62 -21.14 2.09
C GLN A 342 7.13 -19.77 1.63
N GLN A 343 6.47 -18.73 2.10
CA GLN A 343 6.92 -17.36 1.86
C GLN A 343 8.14 -17.05 2.73
N PRO A 344 9.19 -16.43 2.15
CA PRO A 344 10.35 -16.03 2.91
C PRO A 344 9.98 -14.91 3.89
N PRO A 345 10.44 -14.96 5.14
CA PRO A 345 10.35 -13.84 6.06
C PRO A 345 11.33 -12.74 5.64
N ALA A 346 11.15 -11.54 6.19
CA ALA A 346 12.12 -10.46 6.03
C ALA A 346 13.35 -10.75 6.90
N PHE A 347 14.49 -11.07 6.28
CA PHE A 347 15.76 -11.25 6.96
C PHE A 347 16.50 -9.91 7.07
N PRO A 348 16.84 -9.43 8.28
CA PRO A 348 17.61 -8.22 8.46
C PRO A 348 19.06 -8.43 8.01
N ILE A 349 19.61 -7.45 7.28
CA ILE A 349 20.99 -7.43 6.79
C ILE A 349 21.78 -6.36 7.57
N THR A 350 21.19 -5.17 7.70
CA THR A 350 21.66 -4.07 8.55
C THR A 350 20.48 -3.55 9.39
N GLU A 351 20.68 -2.51 10.17
CA GLU A 351 19.59 -1.83 10.91
C GLU A 351 18.52 -1.23 9.99
N THR A 352 18.89 -0.88 8.76
CA THR A 352 18.04 -0.20 7.79
C THR A 352 17.71 -1.04 6.55
N HIS A 353 18.39 -2.18 6.35
CA HIS A 353 18.28 -3.03 5.17
C HIS A 353 17.79 -4.43 5.52
N TRP A 354 16.78 -4.91 4.80
CA TRP A 354 16.30 -6.28 4.88
C TRP A 354 15.83 -6.78 3.50
N ALA A 355 15.86 -8.10 3.33
CA ALA A 355 15.32 -8.74 2.13
C ALA A 355 14.54 -10.01 2.49
N ALA A 356 13.44 -10.24 1.75
CA ALA A 356 12.56 -11.39 1.90
C ALA A 356 12.97 -12.50 0.92
N THR A 357 14.06 -13.21 1.23
CA THR A 357 14.55 -14.32 0.42
C THR A 357 15.13 -15.43 1.30
N TRP A 358 14.81 -16.68 1.02
CA TRP A 358 15.37 -17.82 1.73
C TRP A 358 16.88 -17.97 1.54
N LEU A 359 17.51 -17.33 0.56
CA LEU A 359 18.96 -17.32 0.38
C LEU A 359 19.72 -16.69 1.56
N LEU A 360 19.05 -15.90 2.38
CA LEU A 360 19.63 -15.31 3.60
C LEU A 360 19.45 -16.17 4.85
N HIS A 361 18.78 -17.33 4.73
CA HIS A 361 18.66 -18.26 5.85
C HIS A 361 20.04 -18.86 6.18
N PRO A 362 20.40 -19.05 7.47
CA PRO A 362 21.71 -19.58 7.86
C PRO A 362 22.08 -20.92 7.23
N ASP A 363 21.09 -21.78 6.98
CA ASP A 363 21.29 -23.11 6.36
C ASP A 363 21.19 -23.07 4.83
N ALA A 364 20.99 -21.92 4.22
CA ALA A 364 20.91 -21.80 2.77
C ALA A 364 22.30 -21.92 2.12
N PRO A 365 22.38 -22.46 0.89
CA PRO A 365 23.63 -22.45 0.14
C PRO A 365 24.04 -20.99 -0.15
N HIS A 366 25.32 -20.70 -0.01
CA HIS A 366 25.85 -19.39 -0.38
C HIS A 366 25.75 -19.20 -1.90
N VAL A 367 25.12 -18.10 -2.31
CA VAL A 367 24.93 -17.73 -3.71
C VAL A 367 25.42 -16.31 -3.92
N ASP A 368 26.39 -16.14 -4.78
CA ASP A 368 26.90 -14.83 -5.17
C ASP A 368 25.95 -14.15 -6.18
N PRO A 369 25.80 -12.82 -6.13
CA PRO A 369 25.09 -12.06 -7.16
C PRO A 369 25.72 -12.31 -8.56
N PRO A 370 24.93 -12.22 -9.63
CA PRO A 370 25.45 -12.36 -11.00
C PRO A 370 26.65 -11.45 -11.27
N LYS A 371 27.63 -11.91 -12.05
CA LYS A 371 28.84 -11.13 -12.38
C LYS A 371 28.52 -9.75 -12.94
N VAL A 372 27.48 -9.65 -13.78
CA VAL A 372 27.02 -8.37 -14.33
C VAL A 372 26.65 -7.37 -13.22
N VAL A 373 26.03 -7.84 -12.13
CA VAL A 373 25.66 -6.99 -10.98
C VAL A 373 26.92 -6.56 -10.23
N THR A 374 27.81 -7.51 -9.90
CA THR A 374 29.05 -7.21 -9.15
C THR A 374 29.98 -6.26 -9.91
N GLU A 375 30.11 -6.43 -11.23
CA GLU A 375 30.91 -5.54 -12.08
C GLU A 375 30.30 -4.13 -12.16
N ARG A 376 28.96 -4.03 -12.29
CA ARG A 376 28.26 -2.74 -12.26
C ARG A 376 28.44 -2.02 -10.92
N ILE A 377 28.28 -2.72 -9.81
CA ILE A 377 28.51 -2.17 -8.47
C ILE A 377 29.95 -1.67 -8.36
N ALA A 378 30.94 -2.43 -8.83
CA ALA A 378 32.34 -2.03 -8.83
C ALA A 378 32.58 -0.74 -9.64
N LYS A 379 32.00 -0.65 -10.84
CA LYS A 379 32.07 0.55 -11.70
C LYS A 379 31.40 1.76 -11.04
N MET A 380 30.21 1.58 -10.45
CA MET A 380 29.51 2.66 -9.75
C MET A 380 30.31 3.17 -8.54
N LYS A 381 30.89 2.28 -7.74
CA LYS A 381 31.77 2.64 -6.62
C LYS A 381 33.02 3.40 -7.08
N ALA A 382 33.60 2.99 -8.21
CA ALA A 382 34.79 3.66 -8.78
C ALA A 382 34.47 5.09 -9.26
N ARG A 383 33.28 5.33 -9.83
CA ARG A 383 32.84 6.68 -10.26
C ARG A 383 32.62 7.61 -9.05
N VAL A 384 31.93 7.14 -8.00
CA VAL A 384 31.70 7.93 -6.78
C VAL A 384 33.00 8.22 -6.05
N GLY A 385 33.95 7.27 -5.99
CA GLY A 385 35.28 7.47 -5.40
C GLY A 385 36.19 8.39 -6.21
N GLY A 386 35.97 8.52 -7.53
CA GLY A 386 36.70 9.43 -8.40
C GLY A 386 36.24 10.90 -8.29
N GLU A 387 34.96 11.14 -8.08
CA GLU A 387 34.39 12.48 -7.85
C GLU A 387 34.73 13.07 -6.47
N ALA A 388 35.01 12.22 -5.47
CA ALA A 388 35.42 12.66 -4.13
C ALA A 388 36.90 13.11 -4.07
N ASN A 389 37.68 12.86 -5.14
CA ASN A 389 39.13 13.22 -5.23
C ASN A 389 39.41 14.25 -6.33
N ALA A 390 38.42 14.82 -6.97
CA ALA A 390 38.54 15.91 -7.94
C ALA A 390 37.87 17.20 -7.42
#